data_04960cd9c3e31ef1142fc56276b2db43
#
_entry.id   04960cd9c3e31ef1142fc56276b2db43
#
_cell.length_a   1.000
_cell.length_b   1.000
_cell.length_c   1.000
_cell.angle_alpha   90.00
_cell.angle_beta   90.00
_cell.angle_gamma   90.00
#
_symmetry.space_group_name_H-M   'P 1'
#
loop_
_entity.id
_entity.type
_entity.pdbx_description
1 polymer ?
#
loop_
_entity_poly.entity_id
_entity_poly.type
_entity_poly.pdbx_seq_one_letter_code
_entity_poly.pdbx_strand_id
1 'polypeptide(L)'
;LKDILFKGYELDQQVRFTPVSEEDYQQWVGNQGKKRHIVTLLTRKVTAGQLQAVSSITAKYGLNIDHIDRLSGRMPLDTPADKGKGCIEFSVRGEAADPQALRAEFLSVAQELNVDIAFQEDSLFRRNRRLAVFDMDSTLIEAEVIDELAKAAGVGEQVSAITERAMAGELDFRASFKERLALLKGLDVSVLDSIGASLRLTE
;
A
#
# COMPACT_ATOMS: atom_id res chain seq x y z
N LEU A 1 -3.35 35.82 -13.44
CA LEU A 1 -3.94 36.55 -12.30
C LEU A 1 -5.33 37.10 -12.67
N LYS A 2 -5.48 37.82 -13.78
CA LYS A 2 -6.78 38.37 -14.24
C LYS A 2 -7.84 37.26 -14.36
N ASP A 3 -7.49 36.12 -14.95
CA ASP A 3 -8.42 35.01 -15.18
C ASP A 3 -8.89 34.38 -13.87
N ILE A 4 -8.00 34.29 -12.88
CA ILE A 4 -8.34 33.78 -11.54
C ILE A 4 -9.31 34.73 -10.82
N LEU A 5 -9.04 36.04 -10.88
CA LEU A 5 -9.93 37.05 -10.29
C LEU A 5 -11.30 37.06 -10.99
N PHE A 6 -11.31 36.97 -12.32
CA PHE A 6 -12.54 36.94 -13.10
C PHE A 6 -13.37 35.68 -12.76
N LYS A 7 -12.70 34.53 -12.68
CA LYS A 7 -13.36 33.27 -12.31
C LYS A 7 -13.88 33.28 -10.87
N GLY A 8 -13.15 33.87 -9.93
CA GLY A 8 -13.61 34.10 -8.58
C GLY A 8 -14.89 34.96 -8.53
N TYR A 9 -14.92 36.03 -9.31
CA TYR A 9 -16.11 36.88 -9.42
C TYR A 9 -17.32 36.12 -10.01
N GLU A 10 -17.12 35.36 -11.09
CA GLU A 10 -18.19 34.54 -11.70
C GLU A 10 -18.78 33.50 -10.72
N LEU A 11 -17.97 32.99 -9.79
CA LEU A 11 -18.35 31.97 -8.82
C LEU A 11 -18.77 32.57 -7.46
N ASP A 12 -18.92 33.90 -7.38
CA ASP A 12 -19.22 34.63 -6.13
C ASP A 12 -18.25 34.28 -4.99
N GLN A 13 -16.95 34.09 -5.34
CA GLN A 13 -15.89 33.78 -4.40
C GLN A 13 -14.99 34.97 -4.16
N GLN A 14 -14.71 35.29 -2.91
CA GLN A 14 -13.71 36.27 -2.56
C GLN A 14 -12.30 35.70 -2.76
N VAL A 15 -11.57 36.30 -3.72
CA VAL A 15 -10.18 35.95 -3.98
C VAL A 15 -9.28 37.04 -3.44
N ARG A 16 -8.39 36.69 -2.50
CA ARG A 16 -7.41 37.60 -1.93
C ARG A 16 -6.01 37.16 -2.32
N PHE A 17 -5.22 38.07 -2.86
CA PHE A 17 -3.80 37.85 -3.11
C PHE A 17 -2.98 38.55 -2.04
N THR A 18 -2.09 37.81 -1.43
CA THR A 18 -1.11 38.34 -0.50
C THR A 18 0.27 38.15 -1.11
N PRO A 19 1.00 39.21 -1.46
CA PRO A 19 2.38 39.06 -1.93
C PRO A 19 3.23 38.50 -0.79
N VAL A 20 4.09 37.54 -1.12
CA VAL A 20 5.07 36.96 -0.20
C VAL A 20 6.43 37.39 -0.68
N SER A 21 7.27 37.95 0.20
CA SER A 21 8.64 38.31 -0.15
C SER A 21 9.48 37.04 -0.34
N GLU A 22 10.59 37.15 -1.07
CA GLU A 22 11.53 36.03 -1.23
C GLU A 22 12.08 35.58 0.13
N GLU A 23 12.31 36.50 1.04
CA GLU A 23 12.78 36.21 2.41
C GLU A 23 11.75 35.44 3.22
N ASP A 24 10.49 35.88 3.19
CA ASP A 24 9.38 35.16 3.86
C ASP A 24 9.18 33.76 3.25
N TYR A 25 9.31 33.64 1.93
CA TYR A 25 9.22 32.35 1.26
C TYR A 25 10.35 31.42 1.67
N GLN A 26 11.60 31.89 1.70
CA GLN A 26 12.77 31.11 2.12
C GLN A 26 12.69 30.75 3.62
N GLN A 27 12.22 31.65 4.43
CA GLN A 27 11.97 31.37 5.85
C GLN A 27 10.86 30.31 6.03
N TRP A 28 9.80 30.40 5.27
CA TRP A 28 8.74 29.39 5.27
C TRP A 28 9.25 28.03 4.79
N VAL A 29 10.04 28.00 3.69
CA VAL A 29 10.69 26.78 3.21
C VAL A 29 11.63 26.19 4.27
N GLY A 30 12.45 27.02 4.91
CA GLY A 30 13.35 26.62 5.99
C GLY A 30 12.59 26.05 7.22
N ASN A 31 11.46 26.64 7.56
CA ASN A 31 10.60 26.15 8.64
C ASN A 31 9.83 24.87 8.27
N GLN A 32 9.65 24.58 6.96
CA GLN A 32 9.15 23.28 6.48
C GLN A 32 10.19 22.17 6.65
N GLY A 33 11.43 22.52 6.91
CA GLY A 33 12.71 21.83 6.83
C GLY A 33 12.92 20.53 7.59
N LYS A 34 11.88 19.85 8.05
CA LYS A 34 11.99 18.47 8.49
C LYS A 34 11.35 17.55 7.45
N LYS A 35 12.00 16.42 7.18
CA LYS A 35 11.48 15.40 6.25
C LYS A 35 10.05 15.05 6.64
N ARG A 36 9.21 14.97 5.62
CA ARG A 36 7.82 14.55 5.77
C ARG A 36 7.70 13.10 5.37
N HIS A 37 6.88 12.38 6.11
CA HIS A 37 6.58 10.99 5.84
C HIS A 37 5.08 10.76 5.98
N ILE A 38 4.63 9.69 5.38
CA ILE A 38 3.26 9.20 5.50
C ILE A 38 3.30 7.82 6.13
N VAL A 39 2.50 7.63 7.17
CA VAL A 39 2.17 6.30 7.69
C VAL A 39 0.75 5.99 7.25
N THR A 40 0.58 4.90 6.50
CA THR A 40 -0.74 4.43 6.07
C THR A 40 -1.08 3.16 6.84
N LEU A 41 -2.21 3.17 7.52
CA LEU A 41 -2.79 2.02 8.23
C LEU A 41 -3.97 1.50 7.43
N LEU A 42 -3.89 0.25 6.99
CA LEU A 42 -4.98 -0.47 6.35
C LEU A 42 -5.50 -1.55 7.31
N THR A 43 -6.80 -1.59 7.51
CA THR A 43 -7.44 -2.51 8.44
C THR A 43 -8.87 -2.84 8.00
N ARG A 44 -9.41 -3.93 8.50
CA ARG A 44 -10.84 -4.24 8.33
C ARG A 44 -11.74 -3.29 9.11
N LYS A 45 -11.37 -2.97 10.34
CA LYS A 45 -12.09 -2.04 11.22
C LYS A 45 -11.10 -1.19 12.00
N VAL A 46 -11.22 0.12 11.87
CA VAL A 46 -10.35 1.07 12.60
C VAL A 46 -10.69 1.04 14.09
N THR A 47 -9.70 0.84 14.94
CA THR A 47 -9.83 0.84 16.40
C THR A 47 -8.89 1.86 17.04
N ALA A 48 -9.25 2.33 18.23
CA ALA A 48 -8.40 3.23 19.01
C ALA A 48 -7.04 2.60 19.35
N GLY A 49 -7.00 1.30 19.63
CA GLY A 49 -5.75 0.57 19.91
C GLY A 49 -4.77 0.57 18.72
N GLN A 50 -5.26 0.43 17.49
CA GLN A 50 -4.43 0.54 16.29
C GLN A 50 -3.84 1.95 16.13
N LEU A 51 -4.64 2.99 16.35
CA LEU A 51 -4.17 4.39 16.30
C LEU A 51 -3.14 4.65 17.40
N GLN A 52 -3.39 4.14 18.61
CA GLN A 52 -2.45 4.24 19.73
C GLN A 52 -1.11 3.59 19.39
N ALA A 53 -1.12 2.38 18.84
CA ALA A 53 0.11 1.65 18.49
C ALA A 53 0.94 2.44 17.48
N VAL A 54 0.32 2.91 16.38
CA VAL A 54 0.99 3.73 15.36
C VAL A 54 1.54 5.02 15.98
N SER A 55 0.75 5.72 16.79
CA SER A 55 1.16 6.97 17.42
C SER A 55 2.31 6.77 18.42
N SER A 56 2.29 5.68 19.18
CA SER A 56 3.34 5.35 20.16
C SER A 56 4.68 5.07 19.47
N ILE A 57 4.67 4.29 18.38
CA ILE A 57 5.87 4.03 17.56
C ILE A 57 6.38 5.35 16.97
N THR A 58 5.50 6.14 16.36
CA THR A 58 5.86 7.42 15.76
C THR A 58 6.56 8.33 16.78
N ALA A 59 5.99 8.46 17.98
CA ALA A 59 6.56 9.25 19.05
C ALA A 59 7.90 8.71 19.57
N LYS A 60 8.03 7.38 19.73
CA LYS A 60 9.26 6.71 20.16
C LYS A 60 10.45 7.02 19.26
N TYR A 61 10.21 7.13 17.95
CA TYR A 61 11.26 7.44 16.97
C TYR A 61 11.44 8.94 16.69
N GLY A 62 10.85 9.81 17.52
CA GLY A 62 11.03 11.26 17.45
C GLY A 62 10.30 11.95 16.30
N LEU A 63 9.32 11.30 15.71
CA LEU A 63 8.47 11.87 14.68
C LEU A 63 7.25 12.55 15.30
N ASN A 64 6.82 13.68 14.72
CA ASN A 64 5.59 14.39 15.11
C ASN A 64 4.47 14.08 14.12
N ILE A 65 3.26 13.89 14.60
CA ILE A 65 2.07 13.73 13.77
C ILE A 65 1.47 15.10 13.53
N ASP A 66 1.46 15.55 12.28
CA ASP A 66 0.87 16.84 11.88
C ASP A 66 -0.62 16.69 11.60
N HIS A 67 -1.03 15.56 11.04
CA HIS A 67 -2.41 15.34 10.63
C HIS A 67 -2.76 13.86 10.58
N ILE A 68 -4.02 13.54 10.82
CA ILE A 68 -4.57 12.18 10.72
C ILE A 68 -5.85 12.25 9.89
N ASP A 69 -5.85 11.56 8.75
CA ASP A 69 -6.97 11.48 7.84
C ASP A 69 -7.54 10.08 7.75
N ARG A 70 -8.86 10.00 7.68
CA ARG A 70 -9.53 8.77 7.28
C ARG A 70 -9.79 8.82 5.78
N LEU A 71 -9.09 8.00 5.01
CA LEU A 71 -9.24 7.91 3.55
C LEU A 71 -10.40 7.01 3.12
N SER A 72 -10.78 6.05 3.97
CA SER A 72 -11.95 5.20 3.72
C SER A 72 -13.25 5.86 4.17
N GLY A 73 -14.35 5.51 3.50
CA GLY A 73 -15.70 5.91 3.94
C GLY A 73 -16.02 5.46 5.37
N ARG A 74 -17.01 6.08 5.98
CA ARG A 74 -17.58 5.60 7.25
C ARG A 74 -18.38 4.35 6.99
N MET A 75 -18.21 3.36 7.86
CA MET A 75 -18.95 2.11 7.79
C MET A 75 -19.92 2.03 8.98
N PRO A 76 -21.10 1.43 8.79
CA PRO A 76 -22.00 1.09 9.89
C PRO A 76 -21.29 0.25 10.95
N LEU A 77 -21.64 0.44 12.23
CA LEU A 77 -21.02 -0.27 13.36
C LEU A 77 -21.27 -1.78 13.34
N ASP A 78 -22.37 -2.18 12.70
CA ASP A 78 -22.83 -3.56 12.55
C ASP A 78 -22.25 -4.26 11.31
N THR A 79 -21.42 -3.56 10.53
CA THR A 79 -20.76 -4.18 9.37
C THR A 79 -19.90 -5.36 9.82
N PRO A 80 -20.07 -6.56 9.21
CA PRO A 80 -19.24 -7.71 9.49
C PRO A 80 -17.76 -7.40 9.30
N ALA A 81 -16.90 -7.90 10.19
CA ALA A 81 -15.47 -7.55 10.20
C ALA A 81 -14.74 -7.97 8.91
N ASP A 82 -15.19 -9.03 8.26
CA ASP A 82 -14.65 -9.55 7.00
C ASP A 82 -14.93 -8.65 5.79
N LYS A 83 -15.97 -7.83 5.85
CA LYS A 83 -16.38 -6.89 4.79
C LYS A 83 -15.87 -5.46 5.02
N GLY A 84 -15.21 -5.21 6.13
CA GLY A 84 -14.68 -3.90 6.48
C GLY A 84 -13.47 -3.51 5.62
N LYS A 85 -13.41 -2.23 5.22
CA LYS A 85 -12.22 -1.62 4.61
C LYS A 85 -11.98 -0.28 5.30
N GLY A 86 -10.94 -0.21 6.13
CA GLY A 86 -10.52 0.99 6.86
C GLY A 86 -9.14 1.44 6.40
N CYS A 87 -9.00 2.71 6.04
CA CYS A 87 -7.72 3.32 5.69
C CYS A 87 -7.54 4.62 6.46
N ILE A 88 -6.45 4.73 7.21
CA ILE A 88 -6.04 5.94 7.93
C ILE A 88 -4.67 6.34 7.42
N GLU A 89 -4.50 7.60 7.14
CA GLU A 89 -3.22 8.21 6.80
C GLU A 89 -2.80 9.17 7.92
N PHE A 90 -1.55 9.01 8.37
CA PHE A 90 -0.90 9.93 9.30
C PHE A 90 0.17 10.70 8.51
N SER A 91 0.03 12.00 8.45
CA SER A 91 1.10 12.88 7.98
C SER A 91 2.04 13.13 9.14
N VAL A 92 3.29 12.69 9.01
CA VAL A 92 4.28 12.80 10.07
C VAL A 92 5.50 13.59 9.62
N ARG A 93 6.16 14.28 10.56
CA ARG A 93 7.31 15.12 10.32
C ARG A 93 8.44 14.78 11.27
N GLY A 94 9.66 14.78 10.75
CA GLY A 94 10.87 14.58 11.53
C GLY A 94 11.86 13.67 10.81
N GLU A 95 12.98 13.42 11.47
CA GLU A 95 13.93 12.41 11.06
C GLU A 95 13.89 11.29 12.09
N ALA A 96 13.55 10.09 11.64
CA ALA A 96 13.56 8.93 12.51
C ALA A 96 15.01 8.64 12.94
N ALA A 97 15.23 8.48 14.24
CA ALA A 97 16.56 8.18 14.79
C ALA A 97 17.14 6.88 14.19
N ASP A 98 16.29 5.90 13.93
CA ASP A 98 16.63 4.66 13.22
C ASP A 98 15.46 4.25 12.30
N PRO A 99 15.55 4.56 10.99
CA PRO A 99 14.48 4.21 10.04
C PRO A 99 14.28 2.72 9.83
N GLN A 100 15.32 1.90 10.04
CA GLN A 100 15.22 0.44 9.87
C GLN A 100 14.49 -0.18 11.06
N ALA A 101 14.88 0.20 12.28
CA ALA A 101 14.20 -0.24 13.49
C ALA A 101 12.74 0.24 13.52
N LEU A 102 12.45 1.46 13.09
CA LEU A 102 11.08 1.97 12.94
C LEU A 102 10.23 1.07 12.03
N ARG A 103 10.76 0.71 10.85
CA ARG A 103 10.04 -0.19 9.92
C ARG A 103 9.83 -1.58 10.49
N ALA A 104 10.84 -2.12 11.15
CA ALA A 104 10.75 -3.44 11.80
C ALA A 104 9.67 -3.45 12.90
N GLU A 105 9.57 -2.37 13.69
CA GLU A 105 8.56 -2.25 14.73
C GLU A 105 7.15 -2.07 14.15
N PHE A 106 6.98 -1.29 13.08
CA PHE A 106 5.71 -1.23 12.36
C PHE A 106 5.29 -2.58 11.79
N LEU A 107 6.24 -3.36 11.25
CA LEU A 107 5.95 -4.70 10.73
C LEU A 107 5.51 -5.65 11.86
N SER A 108 6.20 -5.62 13.01
CA SER A 108 5.84 -6.44 14.17
C SER A 108 4.42 -6.13 14.67
N VAL A 109 4.10 -4.84 14.83
CA VAL A 109 2.76 -4.42 15.27
C VAL A 109 1.69 -4.72 14.22
N ALA A 110 2.02 -4.61 12.93
CA ALA A 110 1.11 -4.96 11.85
C ALA A 110 0.71 -6.44 11.92
N GLN A 111 1.66 -7.34 12.17
CA GLN A 111 1.39 -8.76 12.37
C GLN A 111 0.57 -9.03 13.64
N GLU A 112 0.93 -8.39 14.76
CA GLU A 112 0.24 -8.56 16.05
C GLU A 112 -1.24 -8.12 15.98
N LEU A 113 -1.50 -6.98 15.32
CA LEU A 113 -2.83 -6.41 15.21
C LEU A 113 -3.62 -6.89 13.98
N ASN A 114 -3.02 -7.74 13.14
CA ASN A 114 -3.57 -8.20 11.86
C ASN A 114 -4.03 -7.03 10.96
N VAL A 115 -3.11 -6.10 10.72
CA VAL A 115 -3.31 -4.90 9.89
C VAL A 115 -2.10 -4.71 8.97
N ASP A 116 -2.23 -3.85 7.97
CA ASP A 116 -1.10 -3.43 7.15
C ASP A 116 -0.68 -2.01 7.53
N ILE A 117 0.63 -1.81 7.71
CA ILE A 117 1.21 -0.49 8.00
C ILE A 117 2.31 -0.21 6.98
N ALA A 118 2.16 0.87 6.22
CA ALA A 118 3.17 1.36 5.30
C ALA A 118 3.78 2.67 5.80
N PHE A 119 5.12 2.78 5.77
CA PHE A 119 5.86 3.99 6.07
C PHE A 119 6.65 4.44 4.84
N GLN A 120 6.39 5.64 4.36
CA GLN A 120 7.01 6.18 3.14
C GLN A 120 7.33 7.68 3.27
N GLU A 121 8.33 8.15 2.53
CA GLU A 121 8.64 9.56 2.43
C GLU A 121 7.58 10.31 1.62
N ASP A 122 7.09 11.45 2.12
CA ASP A 122 6.16 12.33 1.39
C ASP A 122 6.95 13.28 0.49
N SER A 123 7.39 12.78 -0.65
CA SER A 123 8.12 13.54 -1.66
C SER A 123 7.19 14.01 -2.79
N LEU A 124 7.68 14.96 -3.60
CA LEU A 124 6.97 15.40 -4.82
C LEU A 124 6.65 14.20 -5.74
N PHE A 125 7.52 13.21 -5.78
CA PHE A 125 7.34 12.02 -6.63
C PHE A 125 6.20 11.12 -6.15
N ARG A 126 5.84 11.16 -4.87
CA ARG A 126 4.69 10.39 -4.35
C ARG A 126 3.38 10.80 -5.01
N ARG A 127 3.18 12.11 -5.25
CA ARG A 127 1.93 12.67 -5.79
C ARG A 127 1.92 12.80 -7.32
N ASN A 128 3.10 12.81 -7.94
CA ASN A 128 3.28 13.02 -9.38
C ASN A 128 3.77 11.76 -10.09
N ARG A 129 3.30 10.61 -9.69
CA ARG A 129 3.66 9.34 -10.33
C ARG A 129 3.03 9.26 -11.72
N ARG A 130 3.84 8.83 -12.71
CA ARG A 130 3.41 8.67 -14.10
C ARG A 130 3.40 7.20 -14.55
N LEU A 131 3.90 6.31 -13.71
CA LEU A 131 3.97 4.87 -13.97
C LEU A 131 3.34 4.13 -12.79
N ALA A 132 2.35 3.31 -13.07
CA ALA A 132 1.81 2.32 -12.15
C ALA A 132 2.27 0.94 -12.63
N VAL A 133 2.87 0.17 -11.75
CA VAL A 133 3.29 -1.21 -12.01
C VAL A 133 2.49 -2.11 -11.08
N PHE A 134 1.81 -3.08 -11.64
CA PHE A 134 1.04 -4.07 -10.90
C PHE A 134 1.72 -5.43 -11.04
N ASP A 135 1.83 -6.17 -9.95
CA ASP A 135 2.03 -7.59 -10.00
C ASP A 135 0.78 -8.26 -10.58
N MET A 136 0.92 -9.40 -11.18
CA MET A 136 -0.18 -10.06 -11.86
C MET A 136 -0.92 -11.02 -10.94
N ASP A 137 -0.22 -12.03 -10.44
CA ASP A 137 -0.79 -13.11 -9.66
C ASP A 137 -1.24 -12.61 -8.28
N SER A 138 -2.44 -12.96 -7.86
CA SER A 138 -3.06 -12.53 -6.60
C SER A 138 -3.09 -11.01 -6.36
N THR A 139 -2.79 -10.21 -7.41
CA THR A 139 -2.81 -8.74 -7.39
C THR A 139 -3.74 -8.18 -8.45
N LEU A 140 -3.42 -8.34 -9.75
CA LEU A 140 -4.28 -7.91 -10.85
C LEU A 140 -5.38 -8.92 -11.14
N ILE A 141 -5.08 -10.20 -10.91
CA ILE A 141 -6.01 -11.33 -11.03
C ILE A 141 -6.18 -12.01 -9.67
N GLU A 142 -7.32 -12.65 -9.46
CA GLU A 142 -7.66 -13.33 -8.20
C GLU A 142 -6.97 -14.70 -8.03
N ALA A 143 -6.17 -15.14 -9.00
CA ALA A 143 -5.56 -16.47 -9.05
C ALA A 143 -4.05 -16.41 -9.24
N GLU A 144 -3.38 -17.52 -8.91
CA GLU A 144 -2.01 -17.81 -9.29
C GLU A 144 -2.03 -18.60 -10.61
N VAL A 145 -1.47 -18.08 -11.69
CA VAL A 145 -1.52 -18.72 -13.02
C VAL A 145 -0.89 -20.11 -13.00
N ILE A 146 0.20 -20.30 -12.25
CA ILE A 146 0.85 -21.61 -12.16
C ILE A 146 -0.04 -22.66 -11.50
N ASP A 147 -0.90 -22.26 -10.55
CA ASP A 147 -1.84 -23.16 -9.89
C ASP A 147 -2.99 -23.56 -10.83
N GLU A 148 -3.46 -22.63 -11.66
CA GLU A 148 -4.49 -22.94 -12.66
C GLU A 148 -3.92 -23.88 -13.75
N LEU A 149 -2.67 -23.69 -14.17
CA LEU A 149 -1.97 -24.62 -15.06
C LEU A 149 -1.80 -26.01 -14.43
N ALA A 150 -1.46 -26.06 -13.14
CA ALA A 150 -1.30 -27.30 -12.40
C ALA A 150 -2.62 -28.05 -12.26
N LYS A 151 -3.73 -27.35 -12.03
CA LYS A 151 -5.08 -27.94 -12.02
C LYS A 151 -5.44 -28.53 -13.38
N ALA A 152 -5.19 -27.79 -14.45
CA ALA A 152 -5.44 -28.27 -15.81
C ALA A 152 -4.58 -29.48 -16.20
N ALA A 153 -3.36 -29.55 -15.68
CA ALA A 153 -2.44 -30.69 -15.87
C ALA A 153 -2.74 -31.87 -14.92
N GLY A 154 -3.65 -31.73 -13.95
CA GLY A 154 -3.94 -32.77 -12.95
C GLY A 154 -2.83 -32.97 -11.91
N VAL A 155 -1.94 -31.97 -11.73
CA VAL A 155 -0.78 -32.01 -10.82
C VAL A 155 -0.86 -30.96 -9.70
N GLY A 156 -2.05 -30.44 -9.41
CA GLY A 156 -2.26 -29.34 -8.46
C GLY A 156 -1.70 -29.63 -7.07
N GLU A 157 -1.96 -30.82 -6.50
CA GLU A 157 -1.45 -31.22 -5.18
C GLU A 157 0.09 -31.23 -5.12
N GLN A 158 0.73 -31.70 -6.20
CA GLN A 158 2.19 -31.77 -6.28
C GLN A 158 2.81 -30.37 -6.34
N VAL A 159 2.20 -29.44 -7.09
CA VAL A 159 2.63 -28.04 -7.16
C VAL A 159 2.42 -27.33 -5.82
N SER A 160 1.31 -27.56 -5.14
CA SER A 160 1.04 -27.02 -3.79
C SER A 160 2.11 -27.47 -2.78
N ALA A 161 2.46 -28.77 -2.77
CA ALA A 161 3.50 -29.29 -1.87
C ALA A 161 4.88 -28.64 -2.12
N ILE A 162 5.23 -28.36 -3.38
CA ILE A 162 6.49 -27.65 -3.70
C ILE A 162 6.42 -26.19 -3.21
N THR A 163 5.27 -25.55 -3.36
CA THR A 163 5.07 -24.18 -2.88
C THR A 163 5.19 -24.10 -1.35
N GLU A 164 4.61 -25.05 -0.61
CA GLU A 164 4.73 -25.13 0.86
C GLU A 164 6.19 -25.30 1.29
N ARG A 165 6.96 -26.16 0.64
CA ARG A 165 8.40 -26.36 0.90
C ARG A 165 9.20 -25.07 0.65
N ALA A 166 8.86 -24.36 -0.42
CA ALA A 166 9.50 -23.08 -0.71
C ALA A 166 9.17 -22.01 0.36
N MET A 167 7.91 -21.95 0.81
CA MET A 167 7.49 -21.04 1.88
C MET A 167 8.13 -21.41 3.24
N ALA A 168 8.39 -22.68 3.49
CA ALA A 168 9.14 -23.14 4.66
C ALA A 168 10.66 -22.82 4.57
N GLY A 169 11.13 -22.27 3.44
CA GLY A 169 12.55 -21.96 3.24
C GLY A 169 13.42 -23.14 2.86
N GLU A 170 12.84 -24.29 2.55
CA GLU A 170 13.55 -25.49 2.11
C GLU A 170 14.06 -25.40 0.67
N LEU A 171 13.39 -24.60 -0.17
CA LEU A 171 13.71 -24.36 -1.56
C LEU A 171 13.84 -22.87 -1.83
N ASP A 172 14.86 -22.47 -2.60
CA ASP A 172 14.90 -21.15 -3.15
C ASP A 172 13.88 -20.98 -4.32
N PHE A 173 13.63 -19.74 -4.70
CA PHE A 173 12.69 -19.43 -5.77
C PHE A 173 13.02 -20.16 -7.07
N ARG A 174 14.30 -20.24 -7.44
CA ARG A 174 14.74 -20.84 -8.71
C ARG A 174 14.54 -22.34 -8.73
N ALA A 175 14.84 -23.04 -7.61
CA ALA A 175 14.63 -24.47 -7.47
C ALA A 175 13.14 -24.80 -7.48
N SER A 176 12.34 -24.11 -6.66
CA SER A 176 10.89 -24.25 -6.62
C SER A 176 10.23 -24.03 -7.98
N PHE A 177 10.63 -22.97 -8.70
CA PHE A 177 10.10 -22.67 -10.03
C PHE A 177 10.41 -23.78 -11.04
N LYS A 178 11.63 -24.30 -11.03
CA LYS A 178 12.03 -25.41 -11.92
C LYS A 178 11.25 -26.69 -11.63
N GLU A 179 11.09 -27.05 -10.36
CA GLU A 179 10.33 -28.25 -9.95
C GLU A 179 8.88 -28.13 -10.40
N ARG A 180 8.23 -26.98 -10.18
CA ARG A 180 6.85 -26.74 -10.60
C ARG A 180 6.68 -26.79 -12.12
N LEU A 181 7.58 -26.16 -12.89
CA LEU A 181 7.53 -26.21 -14.36
C LEU A 181 7.76 -27.62 -14.93
N ALA A 182 8.60 -28.41 -14.29
CA ALA A 182 8.85 -29.79 -14.72
C ALA A 182 7.58 -30.64 -14.69
N LEU A 183 6.68 -30.40 -13.74
CA LEU A 183 5.40 -31.08 -13.63
C LEU A 183 4.40 -30.68 -14.74
N LEU A 184 4.55 -29.50 -15.33
CA LEU A 184 3.70 -29.00 -16.42
C LEU A 184 4.19 -29.44 -17.82
N LYS A 185 5.28 -30.22 -17.88
CA LYS A 185 5.83 -30.67 -19.16
C LYS A 185 4.83 -31.53 -19.90
N GLY A 186 4.55 -31.13 -21.18
CA GLY A 186 3.62 -31.85 -22.03
C GLY A 186 2.18 -31.33 -22.00
N LEU A 187 1.90 -30.28 -21.20
CA LEU A 187 0.62 -29.60 -21.22
C LEU A 187 0.42 -28.93 -22.59
N ASP A 188 -0.76 -29.12 -23.19
CA ASP A 188 -1.09 -28.52 -24.48
C ASP A 188 -1.24 -27.00 -24.36
N VAL A 189 -0.71 -26.27 -25.36
CA VAL A 189 -0.72 -24.80 -25.38
C VAL A 189 -2.15 -24.23 -25.41
N SER A 190 -3.11 -24.95 -25.97
CA SER A 190 -4.52 -24.52 -25.99
C SER A 190 -5.14 -24.33 -24.61
N VAL A 191 -4.54 -24.94 -23.58
CA VAL A 191 -4.97 -24.74 -22.18
C VAL A 191 -4.76 -23.28 -21.73
N LEU A 192 -3.76 -22.59 -22.28
CA LEU A 192 -3.52 -21.17 -21.95
C LEU A 192 -4.69 -20.27 -22.36
N ASP A 193 -5.30 -20.52 -23.50
CA ASP A 193 -6.46 -19.76 -23.97
C ASP A 193 -7.67 -19.97 -23.06
N SER A 194 -7.87 -21.21 -22.62
CA SER A 194 -8.95 -21.57 -21.72
C SER A 194 -8.78 -20.94 -20.34
N ILE A 195 -7.56 -20.96 -19.78
CA ILE A 195 -7.24 -20.33 -18.51
C ILE A 195 -7.39 -18.81 -18.64
N GLY A 196 -6.81 -18.19 -19.68
CA GLY A 196 -6.90 -16.75 -19.92
C GLY A 196 -8.35 -16.25 -19.98
N ALA A 197 -9.26 -17.05 -20.57
CA ALA A 197 -10.69 -16.73 -20.62
C ALA A 197 -11.41 -16.86 -19.25
N SER A 198 -10.86 -17.64 -18.31
CA SER A 198 -11.46 -17.91 -17.01
C SER A 198 -10.91 -17.01 -15.88
N LEU A 199 -9.79 -16.34 -16.08
CA LEU A 199 -9.18 -15.46 -15.09
C LEU A 199 -10.10 -14.29 -14.76
N ARG A 200 -10.24 -14.02 -13.46
CA ARG A 200 -11.01 -12.87 -12.96
C ARG A 200 -10.06 -11.77 -12.51
N LEU A 201 -10.39 -10.54 -12.86
CA LEU A 201 -9.69 -9.37 -12.34
C LEU A 201 -10.13 -9.12 -10.90
N THR A 202 -9.18 -8.68 -10.09
CA THR A 202 -9.43 -8.23 -8.71
C THR A 202 -10.25 -6.95 -8.74
N GLU A 203 -11.36 -6.90 -7.99
CA GLU A 203 -12.24 -5.74 -7.86
C GLU A 203 -11.76 -4.73 -6.82
#